data_fda9e3a72f5cee6972d7d8f75950097a
#
_entry.id   fda9e3a72f5cee6972d7d8f75950097a
#
_cell.length_a   1.000
_cell.length_b   1.000
_cell.length_c   1.000
_cell.angle_alpha   90.00
_cell.angle_beta   90.00
_cell.angle_gamma   90.00
#
_symmetry.space_group_name_H-M   'P 1'
#
loop_
_entity.id
_entity.type
_entity.pdbx_description
1 polymer ?
#
loop_
_entity_poly.entity_id
_entity_poly.type
_entity_poly.pdbx_seq_one_letter_code
_entity_poly.pdbx_strand_id
1 'polypeptide(L)'
;CIAITMKTGALDRVVDACVYKLQDKGASVLVPMMFFLMAMLGGFSGSDALVAVVPVGVMVAKKLKLDPISGAAISLAGTLTGFACSPGGAYTAQALMDIPMYSGYTERVVILLITAVAGAAYTAIYAMRVAKNPASSLMGDLEWQADLGNVTEMEEVKLSGKDLLTVAIFIGQFPLTIYLNLGMGLGMRAMPAVMIPVSILIGFIQGMNTDEIGNTFAGGVGSMGFIAFII
;
A
#
# COMPACT_ATOMS: atom_id res chain seq x y z
N CYS A 1 12.25 -6.46 -4.98
CA CYS A 1 11.34 -7.04 -3.98
C CYS A 1 9.89 -6.71 -4.31
N ILE A 2 9.50 -5.41 -4.40
CA ILE A 2 8.11 -4.99 -4.65
C ILE A 2 7.51 -5.68 -5.88
N ALA A 3 8.18 -5.66 -7.03
CA ALA A 3 7.69 -6.27 -8.27
C ALA A 3 7.35 -7.77 -8.10
N ILE A 4 8.20 -8.53 -7.39
CA ILE A 4 7.95 -9.95 -7.13
C ILE A 4 6.76 -10.12 -6.19
N THR A 5 6.71 -9.34 -5.08
CA THR A 5 5.61 -9.42 -4.13
C THR A 5 4.26 -9.05 -4.77
N MET A 6 4.22 -8.02 -5.62
CA MET A 6 3.02 -7.66 -6.38
C MET A 6 2.61 -8.74 -7.38
N LYS A 7 3.58 -9.33 -8.12
CA LYS A 7 3.28 -10.40 -9.08
C LYS A 7 2.71 -11.65 -8.41
N THR A 8 3.05 -11.91 -7.14
CA THR A 8 2.46 -13.03 -6.40
C THR A 8 0.98 -12.84 -6.07
N GLY A 9 0.47 -11.60 -6.12
CA GLY A 9 -0.88 -11.23 -5.71
C GLY A 9 -1.17 -11.42 -4.21
N ALA A 10 -0.16 -11.71 -3.39
CA ALA A 10 -0.36 -11.96 -1.97
C ALA A 10 -0.84 -10.71 -1.22
N LEU A 11 -0.33 -9.52 -1.60
CA LEU A 11 -0.79 -8.25 -1.03
C LEU A 11 -2.25 -7.98 -1.39
N ASP A 12 -2.62 -8.19 -2.65
CA ASP A 12 -3.99 -7.98 -3.13
C ASP A 12 -4.96 -8.91 -2.40
N ARG A 13 -4.64 -10.22 -2.29
CA ARG A 13 -5.47 -11.18 -1.55
C ARG A 13 -5.64 -10.82 -0.07
N VAL A 14 -4.60 -10.30 0.58
CA VAL A 14 -4.70 -9.85 1.99
C VAL A 14 -5.60 -8.62 2.10
N VAL A 15 -5.47 -7.66 1.19
CA VAL A 15 -6.35 -6.48 1.13
C VAL A 15 -7.80 -6.89 0.89
N ASP A 16 -8.05 -7.73 -0.12
CA ASP A 16 -9.40 -8.21 -0.46
C ASP A 16 -10.04 -8.96 0.69
N ALA A 17 -9.28 -9.83 1.38
CA ALA A 17 -9.77 -10.54 2.56
C ALA A 17 -10.08 -9.59 3.74
N CYS A 18 -9.29 -8.53 3.92
CA CYS A 18 -9.59 -7.50 4.91
C CYS A 18 -10.89 -6.78 4.57
N VAL A 19 -11.07 -6.40 3.30
CA VAL A 19 -12.32 -5.77 2.83
C VAL A 19 -13.50 -6.71 3.02
N TYR A 20 -13.36 -7.98 2.62
CA TYR A 20 -14.42 -8.98 2.78
C TYR A 20 -14.84 -9.14 4.25
N LYS A 21 -13.89 -9.30 5.18
CA LYS A 21 -14.19 -9.46 6.62
C LYS A 21 -14.82 -8.23 7.27
N LEU A 22 -14.55 -7.04 6.73
CA LEU A 22 -15.00 -5.78 7.31
C LEU A 22 -16.24 -5.20 6.61
N GLN A 23 -16.66 -5.80 5.50
CA GLN A 23 -17.74 -5.28 4.66
C GLN A 23 -19.06 -5.08 5.41
N ASP A 24 -19.35 -5.93 6.39
CA ASP A 24 -20.60 -5.89 7.14
C ASP A 24 -20.61 -4.83 8.25
N LYS A 25 -19.44 -4.24 8.56
CA LYS A 25 -19.31 -3.22 9.62
C LYS A 25 -19.69 -1.81 9.20
N GLY A 26 -20.09 -1.63 7.93
CA GLY A 26 -20.53 -0.34 7.40
C GLY A 26 -19.39 0.66 7.14
N ALA A 27 -19.75 1.79 6.53
CA ALA A 27 -18.80 2.82 6.10
C ALA A 27 -17.99 3.43 7.26
N SER A 28 -18.58 3.51 8.45
CA SER A 28 -17.92 4.10 9.64
C SER A 28 -16.68 3.35 10.11
N VAL A 29 -16.59 2.04 9.86
CA VAL A 29 -15.46 1.21 10.26
C VAL A 29 -14.59 0.86 9.04
N LEU A 30 -15.22 0.47 7.93
CA LEU A 30 -14.48 0.02 6.76
C LEU A 30 -13.64 1.14 6.13
N VAL A 31 -14.19 2.36 5.99
CA VAL A 31 -13.48 3.48 5.37
C VAL A 31 -12.21 3.87 6.12
N PRO A 32 -12.24 4.17 7.44
CA PRO A 32 -11.02 4.55 8.14
C PRO A 32 -10.00 3.41 8.22
N MET A 33 -10.45 2.16 8.36
CA MET A 33 -9.53 1.02 8.37
C MET A 33 -8.84 0.84 7.02
N MET A 34 -9.58 0.96 5.93
CA MET A 34 -9.01 0.85 4.59
C MET A 34 -8.05 2.00 4.28
N PHE A 35 -8.42 3.24 4.64
CA PHE A 35 -7.51 4.38 4.51
C PHE A 35 -6.20 4.14 5.26
N PHE A 36 -6.29 3.71 6.53
CA PHE A 36 -5.13 3.42 7.36
C PHE A 36 -4.26 2.30 6.77
N LEU A 37 -4.88 1.22 6.29
CA LEU A 37 -4.20 0.11 5.62
C LEU A 37 -3.47 0.58 4.36
N MET A 38 -4.12 1.43 3.53
CA MET A 38 -3.50 2.01 2.34
C MET A 38 -2.35 2.96 2.70
N ALA A 39 -2.48 3.74 3.77
CA ALA A 39 -1.40 4.58 4.26
C ALA A 39 -0.19 3.75 4.74
N MET A 40 -0.42 2.67 5.45
CA MET A 40 0.67 1.75 5.82
C MET A 40 1.32 1.12 4.58
N LEU A 41 0.51 0.67 3.62
CA LEU A 41 1.01 0.12 2.37
C LEU A 41 1.89 1.14 1.63
N GLY A 42 1.42 2.37 1.45
CA GLY A 42 2.18 3.44 0.80
C GLY A 42 3.47 3.80 1.54
N GLY A 43 3.44 3.78 2.87
CA GLY A 43 4.62 4.04 3.71
C GLY A 43 5.74 3.04 3.54
N PHE A 44 5.41 1.79 3.21
CA PHE A 44 6.38 0.70 3.08
C PHE A 44 6.65 0.30 1.62
N SER A 45 5.69 0.44 0.70
CA SER A 45 5.82 -0.02 -0.69
C SER A 45 6.30 1.07 -1.66
N GLY A 46 6.21 2.33 -1.27
CA GLY A 46 6.53 3.44 -2.15
C GLY A 46 5.41 3.77 -3.15
N SER A 47 5.74 4.54 -4.19
CA SER A 47 4.77 5.04 -5.17
C SER A 47 4.23 3.98 -6.12
N ASP A 48 4.92 2.85 -6.29
CA ASP A 48 4.50 1.80 -7.22
C ASP A 48 3.19 1.13 -6.80
N ALA A 49 2.88 1.14 -5.50
CA ALA A 49 1.61 0.63 -4.99
C ALA A 49 0.39 1.44 -5.44
N LEU A 50 0.56 2.70 -5.87
CA LEU A 50 -0.54 3.59 -6.23
C LEU A 50 -1.43 3.02 -7.34
N VAL A 51 -0.85 2.40 -8.35
CA VAL A 51 -1.60 1.85 -9.49
C VAL A 51 -2.42 0.63 -9.05
N ALA A 52 -1.86 -0.21 -8.21
CA ALA A 52 -2.51 -1.46 -7.76
C ALA A 52 -3.67 -1.21 -6.78
N VAL A 53 -3.64 -0.13 -6.01
CA VAL A 53 -4.66 0.12 -4.96
C VAL A 53 -5.91 0.83 -5.47
N VAL A 54 -5.87 1.44 -6.67
CA VAL A 54 -7.05 2.16 -7.23
C VAL A 54 -8.27 1.26 -7.36
N PRO A 55 -8.18 0.04 -7.94
CA PRO A 55 -9.34 -0.86 -8.04
C PRO A 55 -9.96 -1.17 -6.68
N VAL A 56 -9.15 -1.31 -5.63
CA VAL A 56 -9.63 -1.58 -4.27
C VAL A 56 -10.48 -0.42 -3.74
N GLY A 57 -10.03 0.82 -3.93
CA GLY A 57 -10.81 2.00 -3.55
C GLY A 57 -12.15 2.08 -4.28
N VAL A 58 -12.15 1.81 -5.59
CA VAL A 58 -13.37 1.77 -6.41
C VAL A 58 -14.32 0.69 -5.92
N MET A 59 -13.80 -0.50 -5.61
CA MET A 59 -14.58 -1.64 -5.13
C MET A 59 -15.24 -1.31 -3.77
N VAL A 60 -14.47 -0.77 -2.83
CA VAL A 60 -15.00 -0.36 -1.51
C VAL A 60 -16.07 0.73 -1.65
N ALA A 61 -15.83 1.74 -2.49
CA ALA A 61 -16.78 2.80 -2.72
C ALA A 61 -18.09 2.27 -3.31
N LYS A 62 -18.04 1.44 -4.35
CA LYS A 62 -19.21 0.81 -4.95
C LYS A 62 -20.00 -0.01 -3.93
N LYS A 63 -19.31 -0.86 -3.14
CA LYS A 63 -19.96 -1.73 -2.14
C LYS A 63 -20.68 -0.94 -1.05
N LEU A 64 -20.08 0.16 -0.60
CA LEU A 64 -20.66 1.02 0.42
C LEU A 64 -21.63 2.08 -0.17
N LYS A 65 -21.87 2.03 -1.49
CA LYS A 65 -22.68 3.02 -2.22
C LYS A 65 -22.18 4.46 -1.98
N LEU A 66 -20.87 4.62 -2.00
CA LEU A 66 -20.19 5.90 -1.86
C LEU A 66 -19.82 6.46 -3.24
N ASP A 67 -19.54 7.76 -3.26
CA ASP A 67 -19.09 8.44 -4.47
C ASP A 67 -17.65 8.07 -4.87
N PRO A 68 -17.25 8.28 -6.12
CA PRO A 68 -15.90 8.03 -6.62
C PRO A 68 -14.81 8.80 -5.85
N ILE A 69 -15.14 9.99 -5.30
CA ILE A 69 -14.20 10.77 -4.47
C ILE A 69 -13.85 10.00 -3.19
N SER A 70 -14.83 9.37 -2.55
CA SER A 70 -14.57 8.50 -1.38
C SER A 70 -13.66 7.33 -1.75
N GLY A 71 -13.86 6.70 -2.92
CA GLY A 71 -12.99 5.64 -3.42
C GLY A 71 -11.56 6.10 -3.66
N ALA A 72 -11.39 7.24 -4.31
CA ALA A 72 -10.09 7.86 -4.54
C ALA A 72 -9.42 8.28 -3.22
N ALA A 73 -10.17 8.80 -2.27
CA ALA A 73 -9.64 9.18 -0.96
C ALA A 73 -9.14 7.95 -0.19
N ILE A 74 -9.90 6.85 -0.17
CA ILE A 74 -9.51 5.61 0.49
C ILE A 74 -8.21 5.06 -0.11
N SER A 75 -8.11 4.96 -1.44
CA SER A 75 -6.98 4.33 -2.11
C SER A 75 -5.83 5.31 -2.35
N LEU A 76 -6.02 6.31 -3.19
CA LEU A 76 -4.95 7.21 -3.62
C LEU A 76 -4.49 8.11 -2.48
N ALA A 77 -5.41 8.83 -1.81
CA ALA A 77 -5.00 9.74 -0.75
C ALA A 77 -4.41 8.99 0.45
N GLY A 78 -4.96 7.80 0.79
CA GLY A 78 -4.39 6.93 1.81
C GLY A 78 -2.94 6.54 1.47
N THR A 79 -2.72 5.97 0.28
CA THR A 79 -1.39 5.52 -0.15
C THR A 79 -0.40 6.68 -0.30
N LEU A 80 -0.83 7.82 -0.84
CA LEU A 80 0.00 9.04 -0.94
C LEU A 80 0.39 9.59 0.42
N THR A 81 -0.52 9.58 1.40
CA THR A 81 -0.23 9.98 2.79
C THR A 81 0.88 9.09 3.35
N GLY A 82 0.78 7.78 3.15
CA GLY A 82 1.82 6.83 3.56
C GLY A 82 3.15 7.09 2.88
N PHE A 83 3.15 7.25 1.57
CA PHE A 83 4.36 7.50 0.78
C PHE A 83 5.04 8.81 1.16
N ALA A 84 4.28 9.90 1.31
CA ALA A 84 4.82 11.21 1.68
C ALA A 84 5.49 11.22 3.06
N CYS A 85 4.96 10.44 4.00
CA CYS A 85 5.50 10.30 5.36
C CYS A 85 6.36 9.04 5.53
N SER A 86 6.76 8.38 4.43
CA SER A 86 7.47 7.11 4.46
C SER A 86 8.71 7.16 5.37
N PRO A 87 8.80 6.28 6.37
CA PRO A 87 9.96 6.21 7.23
C PRO A 87 11.24 5.83 6.48
N GLY A 88 11.10 5.02 5.42
CA GLY A 88 12.22 4.57 4.59
C GLY A 88 12.48 5.41 3.34
N GLY A 89 11.57 6.30 2.93
CA GLY A 89 11.66 6.98 1.64
C GLY A 89 12.79 8.01 1.52
N ALA A 90 13.30 8.52 2.64
CA ALA A 90 14.33 9.55 2.64
C ALA A 90 15.77 9.01 2.59
N TYR A 91 15.97 7.70 2.70
CA TYR A 91 17.34 7.13 2.83
C TYR A 91 18.24 7.49 1.66
N THR A 92 17.74 7.52 0.43
CA THR A 92 18.52 7.88 -0.77
C THR A 92 18.96 9.34 -0.72
N ALA A 93 18.04 10.25 -0.39
CA ALA A 93 18.36 11.67 -0.24
C ALA A 93 19.35 11.91 0.90
N GLN A 94 19.19 11.23 2.03
CA GLN A 94 20.11 11.31 3.16
C GLN A 94 21.51 10.82 2.76
N ALA A 95 21.60 9.72 2.00
CA ALA A 95 22.89 9.22 1.52
C ALA A 95 23.58 10.15 0.54
N LEU A 96 22.81 10.83 -0.35
CA LEU A 96 23.37 11.81 -1.30
C LEU A 96 23.82 13.11 -0.63
N MET A 97 23.18 13.47 0.51
CA MET A 97 23.55 14.66 1.30
C MET A 97 24.58 14.38 2.40
N ASP A 98 25.14 13.18 2.44
CA ASP A 98 26.08 12.74 3.47
C ASP A 98 25.56 12.87 4.91
N ILE A 99 24.22 12.71 5.06
CA ILE A 99 23.52 12.69 6.36
C ILE A 99 23.37 11.23 6.81
N PRO A 100 23.47 10.94 8.11
CA PRO A 100 23.27 9.57 8.59
C PRO A 100 21.94 9.00 8.11
N MET A 101 21.99 7.85 7.41
CA MET A 101 20.82 7.19 6.87
C MET A 101 19.88 6.77 8.01
N TYR A 102 18.58 6.90 7.73
CA TYR A 102 17.51 6.68 8.71
C TYR A 102 17.50 7.65 9.90
N SER A 103 18.27 8.76 9.85
CA SER A 103 18.08 9.84 10.83
C SER A 103 16.65 10.38 10.73
N GLY A 104 16.01 10.63 11.87
CA GLY A 104 14.61 11.05 11.94
C GLY A 104 13.59 9.94 11.61
N TYR A 105 13.99 8.65 11.67
CA TYR A 105 13.07 7.53 11.41
C TYR A 105 11.88 7.53 12.39
N THR A 106 12.14 7.70 13.67
CA THR A 106 11.10 7.72 14.72
C THR A 106 10.10 8.85 14.50
N GLU A 107 10.60 10.03 14.18
CA GLU A 107 9.78 11.21 13.90
C GLU A 107 8.89 10.99 12.67
N ARG A 108 9.44 10.37 11.62
CA ARG A 108 8.67 10.01 10.42
C ARG A 108 7.58 8.99 10.71
N VAL A 109 7.85 7.98 11.54
CA VAL A 109 6.83 7.00 11.97
C VAL A 109 5.72 7.72 12.75
N VAL A 110 6.07 8.61 13.67
CA VAL A 110 5.07 9.38 14.43
C VAL A 110 4.23 10.26 13.51
N ILE A 111 4.86 10.98 12.58
CA ILE A 111 4.16 11.82 11.60
C ILE A 111 3.25 10.95 10.73
N LEU A 112 3.73 9.79 10.25
CA LEU A 112 2.93 8.85 9.47
C LEU A 112 1.67 8.41 10.23
N LEU A 113 1.81 8.03 11.49
CA LEU A 113 0.67 7.60 12.31
C LEU A 113 -0.33 8.74 12.53
N ILE A 114 0.14 9.93 12.87
CA ILE A 114 -0.72 11.10 13.08
C ILE A 114 -1.48 11.46 11.79
N THR A 115 -0.78 11.56 10.67
CA THR A 115 -1.39 11.91 9.38
C THR A 115 -2.32 10.83 8.87
N ALA A 116 -1.98 9.54 9.05
CA ALA A 116 -2.83 8.42 8.69
C ALA A 116 -4.13 8.41 9.50
N VAL A 117 -4.05 8.65 10.82
CA VAL A 117 -5.24 8.73 11.68
C VAL A 117 -6.10 9.95 11.33
N ALA A 118 -5.48 11.12 11.13
CA ALA A 118 -6.20 12.33 10.73
C ALA A 118 -6.88 12.18 9.37
N GLY A 119 -6.18 11.64 8.37
CA GLY A 119 -6.71 11.37 7.03
C GLY A 119 -7.83 10.32 7.05
N ALA A 120 -7.66 9.25 7.82
CA ALA A 120 -8.68 8.23 8.00
C ALA A 120 -9.96 8.81 8.64
N ALA A 121 -9.82 9.63 9.69
CA ALA A 121 -10.95 10.28 10.34
C ALA A 121 -11.68 11.24 9.39
N TYR A 122 -10.94 12.09 8.67
CA TYR A 122 -11.52 13.01 7.70
C TYR A 122 -12.28 12.28 6.58
N THR A 123 -11.64 11.28 5.98
CA THR A 123 -12.25 10.47 4.92
C THR A 123 -13.49 9.72 5.41
N ALA A 124 -13.45 9.19 6.64
CA ALA A 124 -14.61 8.53 7.25
C ALA A 124 -15.76 9.49 7.49
N ILE A 125 -15.50 10.70 7.99
CA ILE A 125 -16.54 11.72 8.20
C ILE A 125 -17.20 12.11 6.87
N TYR A 126 -16.39 12.32 5.82
CA TYR A 126 -16.88 12.63 4.48
C TYR A 126 -17.74 11.47 3.93
N ALA A 127 -17.20 10.26 3.93
CA ALA A 127 -17.88 9.07 3.42
C ALA A 127 -19.20 8.79 4.17
N MET A 128 -19.23 8.93 5.50
CA MET A 128 -20.48 8.80 6.28
C MET A 128 -21.50 9.87 5.94
N ARG A 129 -21.06 11.09 5.61
CA ARG A 129 -21.96 12.17 5.17
C ARG A 129 -22.59 11.82 3.82
N VAL A 130 -21.80 11.37 2.86
CA VAL A 130 -22.27 10.94 1.53
C VAL A 130 -23.17 9.72 1.65
N ALA A 131 -22.82 8.73 2.49
CA ALA A 131 -23.65 7.54 2.72
C ALA A 131 -25.05 7.88 3.26
N LYS A 132 -25.16 8.92 4.11
CA LYS A 132 -26.45 9.38 4.66
C LYS A 132 -27.23 10.27 3.70
N ASN A 133 -26.55 11.10 2.95
CA ASN A 133 -27.13 12.00 1.98
C ASN A 133 -26.24 12.12 0.74
N PRO A 134 -26.53 11.35 -0.33
CA PRO A 134 -25.76 11.38 -1.57
C PRO A 134 -25.61 12.76 -2.20
N ALA A 135 -26.60 13.64 -2.02
CA ALA A 135 -26.53 15.02 -2.52
C ALA A 135 -25.45 15.88 -1.84
N SER A 136 -24.85 15.40 -0.74
CA SER A 136 -23.69 16.05 -0.10
C SER A 136 -22.34 15.68 -0.72
N SER A 137 -22.34 14.88 -1.78
CA SER A 137 -21.14 14.55 -2.55
C SER A 137 -20.58 15.82 -3.22
N LEU A 138 -19.26 15.94 -3.22
CA LEU A 138 -18.54 17.02 -3.92
C LEU A 138 -18.57 16.88 -5.45
N MET A 139 -19.10 15.79 -5.99
CA MET A 139 -19.23 15.60 -7.44
C MET A 139 -20.32 16.47 -8.06
N GLY A 140 -21.23 16.99 -7.27
CA GLY A 140 -22.24 17.95 -7.72
C GLY A 140 -23.42 17.36 -8.48
N ASP A 141 -23.28 16.22 -9.12
CA ASP A 141 -24.32 15.43 -9.78
C ASP A 141 -24.42 14.04 -9.15
N LEU A 142 -25.49 13.32 -9.47
CA LEU A 142 -25.76 11.99 -8.94
C LEU A 142 -25.60 10.88 -10.00
N GLU A 143 -25.01 11.20 -11.16
CA GLU A 143 -24.85 10.24 -12.26
C GLU A 143 -24.02 9.02 -11.82
N TRP A 144 -23.05 9.21 -10.89
CA TRP A 144 -22.26 8.13 -10.31
C TRP A 144 -23.12 7.07 -9.61
N GLN A 145 -24.35 7.40 -9.18
CA GLN A 145 -25.24 6.41 -8.56
C GLN A 145 -25.74 5.37 -9.56
N ALA A 146 -25.85 5.71 -10.84
CA ALA A 146 -26.25 4.79 -11.88
C ALA A 146 -25.20 3.66 -12.09
N ASP A 147 -23.92 3.95 -11.88
CA ASP A 147 -22.83 3.01 -12.02
C ASP A 147 -22.72 2.02 -10.84
N LEU A 148 -23.45 2.25 -9.74
CA LEU A 148 -23.46 1.35 -8.58
C LEU A 148 -24.21 0.02 -8.84
N GLY A 149 -25.01 -0.05 -9.90
CA GLY A 149 -25.86 -1.21 -10.21
C GLY A 149 -25.10 -2.50 -10.59
N ASN A 150 -23.84 -2.41 -10.94
CA ASN A 150 -22.98 -3.53 -11.37
C ASN A 150 -21.93 -3.91 -10.33
N VAL A 151 -22.31 -3.95 -9.05
CA VAL A 151 -21.38 -4.41 -8.02
C VAL A 151 -21.24 -5.93 -8.13
N THR A 152 -20.12 -6.40 -8.60
CA THR A 152 -19.76 -7.81 -8.50
C THR A 152 -19.68 -8.16 -7.03
N GLU A 153 -20.45 -9.19 -6.60
CA GLU A 153 -20.34 -9.68 -5.23
C GLU A 153 -18.88 -10.04 -4.96
N MET A 154 -18.36 -9.60 -3.82
CA MET A 154 -17.02 -9.97 -3.41
C MET A 154 -17.01 -11.45 -3.09
N GLU A 155 -16.27 -12.23 -3.84
CA GLU A 155 -16.01 -13.61 -3.50
C GLU A 155 -15.17 -13.69 -2.22
N GLU A 156 -15.45 -14.69 -1.40
CA GLU A 156 -14.65 -14.97 -0.21
C GLU A 156 -13.23 -15.33 -0.62
N VAL A 157 -12.30 -14.43 -0.42
CA VAL A 157 -10.88 -14.68 -0.68
C VAL A 157 -10.31 -15.50 0.47
N LYS A 158 -10.03 -16.78 0.19
CA LYS A 158 -9.36 -17.67 1.15
C LYS A 158 -7.89 -17.29 1.23
N LEU A 159 -7.51 -16.66 2.34
CA LEU A 159 -6.12 -16.41 2.64
C LEU A 159 -5.38 -17.73 2.86
N SER A 160 -4.33 -17.94 2.09
CA SER A 160 -3.39 -19.00 2.33
C SER A 160 -2.41 -18.59 3.44
N GLY A 161 -1.94 -19.58 4.23
CA GLY A 161 -0.83 -19.33 5.15
C GLY A 161 0.43 -18.78 4.45
N LYS A 162 0.61 -19.10 3.16
CA LYS A 162 1.69 -18.55 2.33
C LYS A 162 1.53 -17.05 2.08
N ASP A 163 0.31 -16.56 1.90
CA ASP A 163 0.04 -15.13 1.66
C ASP A 163 0.36 -14.32 2.91
N LEU A 164 -0.09 -14.80 4.07
CA LEU A 164 0.20 -14.16 5.35
C LEU A 164 1.70 -14.14 5.66
N LEU A 165 2.38 -15.26 5.39
CA LEU A 165 3.84 -15.38 5.55
C LEU A 165 4.58 -14.42 4.60
N THR A 166 4.13 -14.32 3.34
CA THR A 166 4.70 -13.40 2.35
C THR A 166 4.58 -11.94 2.81
N VAL A 167 3.42 -11.53 3.29
CA VAL A 167 3.21 -10.17 3.78
C VAL A 167 4.01 -9.91 5.06
N ALA A 168 4.07 -10.89 5.97
CA ALA A 168 4.89 -10.78 7.17
C ALA A 168 6.39 -10.63 6.86
N ILE A 169 6.92 -11.41 5.92
CA ILE A 169 8.30 -11.30 5.46
C ILE A 169 8.54 -9.96 4.74
N PHE A 170 7.59 -9.53 3.89
CA PHE A 170 7.67 -8.26 3.19
C PHE A 170 7.70 -7.06 4.15
N ILE A 171 6.90 -7.07 5.20
CA ILE A 171 6.94 -6.02 6.23
C ILE A 171 8.20 -6.17 7.10
N GLY A 172 8.56 -7.38 7.49
CA GLY A 172 9.70 -7.68 8.36
C GLY A 172 11.06 -7.32 7.77
N GLN A 173 11.18 -7.22 6.43
CA GLN A 173 12.43 -6.79 5.80
C GLN A 173 12.84 -5.35 6.15
N PHE A 174 11.89 -4.44 6.42
CA PHE A 174 12.19 -3.05 6.74
C PHE A 174 12.88 -2.89 8.11
N PRO A 175 12.33 -3.42 9.22
CA PRO A 175 13.04 -3.43 10.51
C PRO A 175 14.39 -4.11 10.41
N LEU A 176 14.49 -5.23 9.68
CA LEU A 176 15.75 -5.94 9.48
C LEU A 176 16.79 -5.06 8.74
N THR A 177 16.37 -4.36 7.69
CA THR A 177 17.23 -3.44 6.94
C THR A 177 17.75 -2.32 7.84
N ILE A 178 16.88 -1.74 8.67
CA ILE A 178 17.24 -0.67 9.62
C ILE A 178 18.23 -1.19 10.66
N TYR A 179 17.97 -2.37 11.23
CA TYR A 179 18.85 -3.00 12.20
C TYR A 179 20.25 -3.25 11.63
N LEU A 180 20.34 -3.81 10.42
CA LEU A 180 21.61 -4.05 9.76
C LEU A 180 22.35 -2.75 9.39
N ASN A 181 21.61 -1.72 9.03
CA ASN A 181 22.21 -0.41 8.76
C ASN A 181 22.80 0.21 10.03
N LEU A 182 22.01 0.31 11.08
CA LEU A 182 22.42 0.96 12.34
C LEU A 182 23.44 0.11 13.12
N GLY A 183 23.27 -1.22 13.13
CA GLY A 183 24.14 -2.12 13.91
C GLY A 183 25.45 -2.50 13.19
N MET A 184 25.44 -2.63 11.86
CA MET A 184 26.60 -3.05 11.07
C MET A 184 27.19 -1.94 10.19
N GLY A 185 26.58 -0.78 10.15
CA GLY A 185 27.08 0.36 9.37
C GLY A 185 27.12 0.12 7.86
N LEU A 186 26.23 -0.74 7.33
CA LEU A 186 26.24 -1.15 5.91
C LEU A 186 25.89 -0.02 4.93
N GLY A 187 25.36 1.08 5.42
CA GLY A 187 25.01 2.20 4.60
C GLY A 187 23.98 1.84 3.52
N MET A 188 24.14 2.40 2.32
CA MET A 188 23.26 2.11 1.18
C MET A 188 23.22 0.62 0.78
N ARG A 189 24.19 -0.17 1.19
CA ARG A 189 24.28 -1.60 0.86
C ARG A 189 23.28 -2.44 1.67
N ALA A 190 22.78 -1.95 2.81
CA ALA A 190 21.87 -2.70 3.67
C ALA A 190 20.55 -3.04 2.93
N MET A 191 20.02 -2.11 2.17
CA MET A 191 18.74 -2.30 1.48
C MET A 191 18.79 -3.39 0.38
N PRO A 192 19.69 -3.35 -0.60
CA PRO A 192 19.78 -4.43 -1.57
C PRO A 192 20.22 -5.76 -0.93
N ALA A 193 21.07 -5.75 0.10
CA ALA A 193 21.50 -6.95 0.80
C ALA A 193 20.34 -7.71 1.47
N VAL A 194 19.29 -7.02 1.91
CA VAL A 194 18.09 -7.63 2.49
C VAL A 194 17.04 -7.88 1.40
N MET A 195 16.74 -6.88 0.57
CA MET A 195 15.62 -6.97 -0.38
C MET A 195 15.83 -8.02 -1.48
N ILE A 196 17.06 -8.29 -1.92
CA ILE A 196 17.30 -9.28 -2.96
C ILE A 196 17.03 -10.70 -2.43
N PRO A 197 17.64 -11.17 -1.33
CA PRO A 197 17.34 -12.49 -0.80
C PRO A 197 15.88 -12.65 -0.39
N VAL A 198 15.28 -11.63 0.22
CA VAL A 198 13.87 -11.64 0.62
C VAL A 198 12.94 -11.77 -0.60
N SER A 199 13.24 -11.08 -1.69
CA SER A 199 12.42 -11.21 -2.90
C SER A 199 12.48 -12.60 -3.53
N ILE A 200 13.66 -13.23 -3.53
CA ILE A 200 13.82 -14.61 -3.99
C ILE A 200 13.06 -15.57 -3.08
N LEU A 201 13.18 -15.40 -1.76
CA LEU A 201 12.46 -16.20 -0.77
C LEU A 201 10.93 -16.09 -0.95
N ILE A 202 10.41 -14.89 -1.11
CA ILE A 202 8.97 -14.65 -1.37
C ILE A 202 8.54 -15.37 -2.66
N GLY A 203 9.32 -15.27 -3.74
CA GLY A 203 9.03 -15.96 -4.98
C GLY A 203 8.90 -17.47 -4.79
N PHE A 204 9.84 -18.09 -4.11
CA PHE A 204 9.80 -19.54 -3.83
C PHE A 204 8.65 -19.95 -2.92
N ILE A 205 8.34 -19.18 -1.86
CA ILE A 205 7.20 -19.45 -0.96
C ILE A 205 5.88 -19.48 -1.76
N GLN A 206 5.75 -18.58 -2.72
CA GLN A 206 4.57 -18.48 -3.56
C GLN A 206 4.59 -19.45 -4.77
N GLY A 207 5.64 -20.25 -4.91
CA GLY A 207 5.74 -21.30 -5.93
C GLY A 207 6.23 -20.82 -7.29
N MET A 208 6.84 -19.64 -7.38
CA MET A 208 7.47 -19.17 -8.60
C MET A 208 8.74 -19.98 -8.89
N ASN A 209 8.96 -20.30 -10.15
CA ASN A 209 10.21 -20.91 -10.58
C ASN A 209 11.33 -19.87 -10.73
N THR A 210 12.57 -20.33 -10.88
CA THR A 210 13.77 -19.48 -10.96
C THR A 210 13.70 -18.50 -12.12
N ASP A 211 13.18 -18.94 -13.28
CA ASP A 211 13.07 -18.11 -14.47
C ASP A 211 12.01 -17.03 -14.30
N GLU A 212 10.89 -17.34 -13.66
CA GLU A 212 9.85 -16.37 -13.34
C GLU A 212 10.35 -15.31 -12.36
N ILE A 213 11.10 -15.72 -11.33
CA ILE A 213 11.72 -14.80 -10.36
C ILE A 213 12.71 -13.89 -11.10
N GLY A 214 13.60 -14.46 -11.94
CA GLY A 214 14.58 -13.72 -12.71
C GLY A 214 13.96 -12.71 -13.66
N ASN A 215 12.98 -13.15 -14.45
CA ASN A 215 12.27 -12.29 -15.40
C ASN A 215 11.47 -11.17 -14.72
N THR A 216 10.84 -11.46 -13.58
CA THR A 216 10.10 -10.45 -12.80
C THR A 216 11.06 -9.44 -12.18
N PHE A 217 12.21 -9.90 -11.70
CA PHE A 217 13.25 -9.02 -11.16
C PHE A 217 13.79 -8.10 -12.26
N ALA A 218 14.13 -8.66 -13.45
CA ALA A 218 14.61 -7.91 -14.60
C ALA A 218 13.57 -6.87 -15.08
N GLY A 219 12.29 -7.26 -15.13
CA GLY A 219 11.20 -6.35 -15.46
C GLY A 219 11.06 -5.21 -14.47
N GLY A 220 11.20 -5.50 -13.16
CA GLY A 220 11.19 -4.48 -12.11
C GLY A 220 12.37 -3.51 -12.21
N VAL A 221 13.56 -3.98 -12.58
CA VAL A 221 14.72 -3.12 -12.87
C VAL A 221 14.49 -2.29 -14.13
N GLY A 222 13.92 -2.89 -15.18
CA GLY A 222 13.60 -2.19 -16.44
C GLY A 222 12.62 -1.03 -16.25
N SER A 223 11.62 -1.18 -15.39
CA SER A 223 10.68 -0.09 -15.07
C SER A 223 11.34 1.09 -14.35
N MET A 224 12.41 0.84 -13.58
CA MET A 224 13.21 1.89 -12.94
C MET A 224 14.14 2.62 -13.92
N GLY A 225 14.47 2.01 -15.05
CA GLY A 225 15.30 2.63 -16.08
C GLY A 225 14.72 3.93 -16.63
N PHE A 226 13.40 3.98 -16.82
CA PHE A 226 12.71 5.19 -17.27
C PHE A 226 12.85 6.35 -16.25
N ILE A 227 12.78 6.05 -14.95
CA ILE A 227 12.95 7.03 -13.88
C ILE A 227 14.38 7.57 -13.86
N ALA A 228 15.37 6.71 -14.08
CA ALA A 228 16.78 7.10 -14.14
C ALA A 228 17.13 8.02 -15.33
N PHE A 229 16.30 8.04 -16.38
CA PHE A 229 16.47 8.97 -17.52
C PHE A 229 15.81 10.33 -17.28
N ILE A 230 14.90 10.44 -16.30
CA ILE A 230 14.19 11.70 -16.00
C ILE A 230 14.94 12.53 -14.95
N ILE A 231 15.76 11.88 -14.11
CA ILE A 231 16.56 12.51 -13.04
C ILE A 231 17.94 12.88 -13.58
#